data_efb39ec78c9ad655ec97df0bd8500a3f
#
_entry.id   efb39ec78c9ad655ec97df0bd8500a3f
#
_cell.length_a   1.000
_cell.length_b   1.000
_cell.length_c   1.000
_cell.angle_alpha   90.00
_cell.angle_beta   90.00
_cell.angle_gamma   90.00
#
_symmetry.space_group_name_H-M   'P 1'
#
loop_
_entity.id
_entity.type
_entity.pdbx_description
1 polymer ?
#
loop_
_entity_poly.entity_id
_entity_poly.type
_entity_poly.pdbx_seq_one_letter_code
_entity_poly.pdbx_strand_id
1 'polypeptide(L)'
;MSNLDLSAPRLDWRDDDDARRRFTRAYAPVSIVVVLFVAATLVVALLLDRGTEQRARAVSQQLAQDTTETIRGSLSTSTEALYGVRGLYQTVGIVTPRAFDRHVDSTQILERFPGIQVVGFAERIRDDDVATFERRVGAEIARSGLNYPPFAVHPDRRTDERVVIDRVAPDDQGNSVAVRYDFMSEPSRASAVNRARDTNQAVTTAPIRLVQGPEATGFLIVLPAYRIDAPTRTVRERRANFAGVIYAAFKVPTLMEAILGPRPRSFDIEIFDGGVGSSRGAEPT
;
A
#
# COMPACT_ATOMS: atom_id res chain seq x y z
N MET A 1 -52.17 -30.53 96.44
CA MET A 1 -52.66 -29.60 95.41
C MET A 1 -51.67 -28.48 95.32
N SER A 2 -50.71 -28.57 94.44
CA SER A 2 -49.60 -27.56 94.23
C SER A 2 -49.82 -26.86 92.94
N ASN A 3 -49.98 -25.59 93.04
CA ASN A 3 -49.95 -24.66 91.84
C ASN A 3 -48.55 -24.51 91.29
N LEU A 4 -48.34 -24.91 90.08
CA LEU A 4 -47.15 -24.60 89.28
C LEU A 4 -47.36 -23.22 88.63
N ASP A 5 -46.53 -22.26 89.10
CA ASP A 5 -46.44 -20.94 88.52
C ASP A 5 -45.54 -21.04 87.28
N LEU A 6 -46.13 -20.86 86.09
CA LEU A 6 -45.44 -20.78 84.79
C LEU A 6 -45.33 -19.31 84.36
N SER A 7 -44.42 -18.54 84.99
CA SER A 7 -44.07 -17.26 84.49
C SER A 7 -42.92 -17.39 83.44
N ALA A 8 -43.29 -17.31 82.16
CA ALA A 8 -42.33 -17.28 81.06
C ALA A 8 -41.50 -15.98 81.11
N PRO A 9 -40.19 -16.05 80.92
CA PRO A 9 -39.37 -14.82 80.84
C PRO A 9 -39.74 -13.99 79.62
N ARG A 10 -40.13 -12.77 79.87
CA ARG A 10 -40.31 -11.79 78.77
C ARG A 10 -38.95 -11.46 78.20
N LEU A 11 -38.68 -11.86 76.97
CA LEU A 11 -37.55 -11.40 76.17
C LEU A 11 -37.69 -9.91 75.93
N ASP A 12 -36.82 -9.12 76.56
CA ASP A 12 -36.73 -7.67 76.43
C ASP A 12 -35.95 -7.36 75.16
N TRP A 13 -36.65 -7.14 74.05
CA TRP A 13 -36.09 -6.81 72.72
C TRP A 13 -35.51 -5.37 72.66
N ARG A 14 -35.63 -4.57 73.70
CA ARG A 14 -35.10 -3.21 73.75
C ARG A 14 -33.57 -3.13 73.92
N ASP A 15 -32.96 -4.14 74.50
CA ASP A 15 -31.48 -4.17 74.66
C ASP A 15 -30.73 -4.43 73.34
N ASP A 16 -31.36 -4.99 72.35
CA ASP A 16 -30.74 -5.32 71.06
C ASP A 16 -30.57 -4.05 70.18
N ASP A 17 -31.45 -3.09 70.32
CA ASP A 17 -31.38 -1.83 69.53
C ASP A 17 -30.27 -0.88 70.03
N ASP A 18 -30.01 -0.86 71.31
CA ASP A 18 -28.94 -0.05 71.87
C ASP A 18 -27.54 -0.67 71.60
N ALA A 19 -27.45 -1.98 71.60
CA ALA A 19 -26.23 -2.67 71.15
C ALA A 19 -25.92 -2.41 69.69
N ARG A 20 -26.92 -2.47 68.81
CA ARG A 20 -26.77 -2.15 67.36
C ARG A 20 -26.39 -0.70 67.13
N ARG A 21 -26.93 0.26 67.84
CA ARG A 21 -26.59 1.69 67.74
C ARG A 21 -25.17 1.98 68.25
N ARG A 22 -24.65 1.29 69.24
CA ARG A 22 -23.28 1.39 69.73
C ARG A 22 -22.28 0.79 68.71
N PHE A 23 -22.59 -0.36 68.11
CA PHE A 23 -21.79 -0.98 67.06
C PHE A 23 -21.72 -0.11 65.80
N THR A 24 -22.82 0.45 65.33
CA THR A 24 -22.86 1.30 64.14
C THR A 24 -22.10 2.62 64.35
N ARG A 25 -22.16 3.20 65.56
CA ARG A 25 -21.40 4.42 65.88
C ARG A 25 -19.88 4.20 66.01
N ALA A 26 -19.48 3.03 66.52
CA ALA A 26 -18.06 2.71 66.68
C ALA A 26 -17.36 2.38 65.36
N TYR A 27 -18.09 1.72 64.41
CA TYR A 27 -17.48 1.30 63.13
C TYR A 27 -17.79 2.24 61.97
N ALA A 28 -18.71 3.21 62.16
CA ALA A 28 -19.01 4.21 61.12
C ALA A 28 -17.76 4.96 60.59
N PRO A 29 -16.82 5.45 61.43
CA PRO A 29 -15.64 6.13 60.90
C PRO A 29 -14.70 5.19 60.15
N VAL A 30 -14.58 3.93 60.58
CA VAL A 30 -13.74 2.94 59.90
C VAL A 30 -14.34 2.57 58.55
N SER A 31 -15.66 2.39 58.46
CA SER A 31 -16.36 2.10 57.20
C SER A 31 -16.23 3.24 56.21
N ILE A 32 -16.30 4.48 56.64
CA ILE A 32 -16.11 5.67 55.78
C ILE A 32 -14.68 5.70 55.23
N VAL A 33 -13.66 5.42 56.04
CA VAL A 33 -12.26 5.39 55.64
C VAL A 33 -12.04 4.29 54.58
N VAL A 34 -12.61 3.09 54.79
CA VAL A 34 -12.51 1.98 53.85
C VAL A 34 -13.17 2.33 52.51
N VAL A 35 -14.38 2.93 52.54
CA VAL A 35 -15.09 3.35 51.31
C VAL A 35 -14.30 4.43 50.58
N LEU A 36 -13.74 5.40 51.29
CA LEU A 36 -12.90 6.44 50.65
C LEU A 36 -11.62 5.85 50.05
N PHE A 37 -11.00 4.88 50.71
CA PHE A 37 -9.81 4.21 50.20
C PHE A 37 -10.12 3.39 48.95
N VAL A 38 -11.22 2.63 48.94
CA VAL A 38 -11.69 1.89 47.78
C VAL A 38 -12.04 2.84 46.64
N ALA A 39 -12.75 3.94 46.92
CA ALA A 39 -13.09 4.94 45.89
C ALA A 39 -11.83 5.61 45.32
N ALA A 40 -10.86 5.97 46.16
CA ALA A 40 -9.59 6.53 45.70
C ALA A 40 -8.80 5.52 44.84
N THR A 41 -8.73 4.26 45.24
CA THR A 41 -8.09 3.19 44.45
C THR A 41 -8.76 3.01 43.08
N LEU A 42 -10.10 3.03 43.09
CA LEU A 42 -10.86 2.91 41.82
C LEU A 42 -10.64 4.11 40.87
N VAL A 43 -10.60 5.32 41.43
CA VAL A 43 -10.29 6.54 40.66
C VAL A 43 -8.88 6.48 40.08
N VAL A 44 -7.90 6.07 40.89
CA VAL A 44 -6.51 5.90 40.40
C VAL A 44 -6.44 4.83 39.31
N ALA A 45 -7.10 3.69 39.49
CA ALA A 45 -7.14 2.64 38.49
C ALA A 45 -7.76 3.14 37.16
N LEU A 46 -8.89 3.85 37.23
CA LEU A 46 -9.55 4.44 36.03
C LEU A 46 -8.71 5.51 35.34
N LEU A 47 -7.95 6.32 36.11
CA LEU A 47 -7.05 7.32 35.53
C LEU A 47 -5.84 6.69 34.86
N LEU A 48 -5.29 5.63 35.44
CA LEU A 48 -4.17 4.87 34.86
C LEU A 48 -4.60 4.14 33.58
N ASP A 49 -5.79 3.53 33.58
CA ASP A 49 -6.33 2.83 32.41
C ASP A 49 -6.55 3.79 31.23
N ARG A 50 -7.18 4.94 31.47
CA ARG A 50 -7.34 5.97 30.44
C ARG A 50 -6.01 6.51 29.91
N GLY A 51 -5.01 6.65 30.74
CA GLY A 51 -3.68 7.13 30.37
C GLY A 51 -2.94 6.16 29.47
N THR A 52 -3.09 4.85 29.68
CA THR A 52 -2.45 3.82 28.87
C THR A 52 -3.09 3.68 27.48
N GLU A 53 -4.42 3.71 27.40
CA GLU A 53 -5.12 3.70 26.11
C GLU A 53 -4.82 4.92 25.24
N GLN A 54 -4.81 6.12 25.82
CA GLN A 54 -4.49 7.34 25.07
C GLN A 54 -3.06 7.34 24.54
N ARG A 55 -2.10 6.88 25.34
CA ARG A 55 -0.70 6.74 24.91
C ARG A 55 -0.57 5.68 23.80
N ALA A 56 -1.22 4.53 23.94
CA ALA A 56 -1.20 3.49 22.93
C ALA A 56 -1.79 3.99 21.58
N ARG A 57 -2.92 4.72 21.63
CA ARG A 57 -3.52 5.33 20.43
C ARG A 57 -2.63 6.40 19.81
N ALA A 58 -2.02 7.27 20.61
CA ALA A 58 -1.11 8.29 20.12
C ALA A 58 0.12 7.69 19.45
N VAL A 59 0.74 6.67 20.04
CA VAL A 59 1.89 5.95 19.46
C VAL A 59 1.48 5.25 18.16
N SER A 60 0.32 4.59 18.12
CA SER A 60 -0.18 3.93 16.90
C SER A 60 -0.46 4.94 15.79
N GLN A 61 -1.05 6.09 16.10
CA GLN A 61 -1.31 7.15 15.12
C GLN A 61 -0.01 7.76 14.59
N GLN A 62 0.96 8.02 15.46
CA GLN A 62 2.26 8.54 15.03
C GLN A 62 2.98 7.53 14.15
N LEU A 63 2.99 6.24 14.51
CA LEU A 63 3.60 5.19 13.71
C LEU A 63 2.93 5.05 12.33
N ALA A 64 1.60 5.17 12.27
CA ALA A 64 0.87 5.14 10.99
C ALA A 64 1.20 6.37 10.11
N GLN A 65 1.34 7.57 10.71
CA GLN A 65 1.76 8.77 10.01
C GLN A 65 3.18 8.65 9.47
N ASP A 66 4.14 8.27 10.32
CA ASP A 66 5.55 8.09 9.94
C ASP A 66 5.68 7.04 8.81
N THR A 67 4.92 5.95 8.91
CA THR A 67 4.88 4.91 7.87
C THR A 67 4.31 5.46 6.56
N THR A 68 3.23 6.22 6.61
CA THR A 68 2.61 6.83 5.42
C THR A 68 3.56 7.83 4.74
N GLU A 69 4.26 8.64 5.52
CA GLU A 69 5.24 9.58 4.98
C GLU A 69 6.44 8.87 4.36
N THR A 70 6.91 7.79 4.97
CA THR A 70 7.99 6.95 4.44
C THR A 70 7.59 6.29 3.11
N ILE A 71 6.38 5.74 3.03
CA ILE A 71 5.84 5.16 1.78
C ILE A 71 5.74 6.25 0.70
N ARG A 72 5.18 7.39 1.02
CA ARG A 72 5.03 8.50 0.07
C ARG A 72 6.39 9.00 -0.42
N GLY A 73 7.36 9.16 0.47
CA GLY A 73 8.72 9.54 0.15
C GLY A 73 9.38 8.53 -0.79
N SER A 74 9.28 7.23 -0.50
CA SER A 74 9.82 6.16 -1.33
C SER A 74 9.20 6.15 -2.73
N LEU A 75 7.89 6.31 -2.86
CA LEU A 75 7.20 6.37 -4.15
C LEU A 75 7.57 7.63 -4.95
N SER A 76 7.69 8.78 -4.27
CA SER A 76 8.13 10.02 -4.91
C SER A 76 9.54 9.87 -5.50
N THR A 77 10.47 9.34 -4.72
CA THR A 77 11.85 9.13 -5.15
C THR A 77 11.93 8.10 -6.28
N SER A 78 11.12 7.04 -6.23
CA SER A 78 11.00 6.06 -7.32
C SER A 78 10.46 6.71 -8.60
N THR A 79 9.55 7.67 -8.47
CA THR A 79 9.04 8.44 -9.61
C THR A 79 10.12 9.29 -10.25
N GLU A 80 10.99 9.92 -9.46
CA GLU A 80 12.14 10.68 -9.98
C GLU A 80 13.10 9.79 -10.78
N ALA A 81 13.31 8.54 -10.37
CA ALA A 81 14.09 7.58 -11.14
C ALA A 81 13.51 7.36 -12.55
N LEU A 82 12.18 7.26 -12.68
CA LEU A 82 11.52 7.13 -13.99
C LEU A 82 11.68 8.36 -14.85
N TYR A 83 11.72 9.56 -14.27
CA TYR A 83 12.05 10.78 -15.03
C TYR A 83 13.48 10.72 -15.61
N GLY A 84 14.42 10.14 -14.88
CA GLY A 84 15.77 9.86 -15.37
C GLY A 84 15.77 8.95 -16.60
N VAL A 85 15.01 7.84 -16.54
CA VAL A 85 14.84 6.92 -17.68
C VAL A 85 14.15 7.63 -18.86
N ARG A 86 13.15 8.47 -18.61
CA ARG A 86 12.52 9.28 -19.67
C ARG A 86 13.52 10.19 -20.36
N GLY A 87 14.45 10.75 -19.59
CA GLY A 87 15.54 11.57 -20.14
C GLY A 87 16.37 10.82 -21.19
N LEU A 88 16.67 9.54 -20.98
CA LEU A 88 17.35 8.70 -21.96
C LEU A 88 16.57 8.64 -23.29
N TYR A 89 15.27 8.40 -23.25
CA TYR A 89 14.42 8.36 -24.45
C TYR A 89 14.34 9.70 -25.17
N GLN A 90 14.34 10.80 -24.43
CA GLN A 90 14.29 12.16 -25.01
C GLN A 90 15.61 12.60 -25.63
N THR A 91 16.74 12.00 -25.20
CA THR A 91 18.07 12.40 -25.67
C THR A 91 18.58 11.53 -26.81
N VAL A 92 18.37 10.20 -26.71
CA VAL A 92 18.97 9.21 -27.63
C VAL A 92 18.04 8.85 -28.77
N GLY A 93 16.73 9.01 -28.60
CA GLY A 93 15.70 8.67 -29.57
C GLY A 93 15.41 7.17 -29.66
N ILE A 94 16.24 6.43 -30.35
CA ILE A 94 16.11 4.97 -30.44
C ILE A 94 16.94 4.34 -29.32
N VAL A 95 16.29 3.87 -28.29
CA VAL A 95 16.93 3.17 -27.17
C VAL A 95 16.91 1.68 -27.49
N THR A 96 18.09 1.07 -27.67
CA THR A 96 18.19 -0.38 -27.86
C THR A 96 18.01 -1.10 -26.52
N PRO A 97 17.60 -2.39 -26.49
CA PRO A 97 17.48 -3.16 -25.24
C PRO A 97 18.77 -3.09 -24.39
N ARG A 98 19.93 -3.32 -24.98
CA ARG A 98 21.22 -3.22 -24.27
C ARG A 98 21.54 -1.80 -23.73
N ALA A 99 21.10 -0.75 -24.42
CA ALA A 99 21.29 0.62 -23.93
C ALA A 99 20.37 0.91 -22.75
N PHE A 100 19.16 0.35 -22.76
CA PHE A 100 18.20 0.44 -21.67
C PHE A 100 18.74 -0.27 -20.42
N ASP A 101 19.14 -1.56 -20.56
CA ASP A 101 19.70 -2.35 -19.43
C ASP A 101 20.91 -1.65 -18.82
N ARG A 102 21.88 -1.23 -19.65
CA ARG A 102 23.05 -0.48 -19.16
C ARG A 102 22.68 0.80 -18.42
N HIS A 103 21.65 1.49 -18.86
CA HIS A 103 21.22 2.72 -18.19
C HIS A 103 20.61 2.38 -16.82
N VAL A 104 19.74 1.38 -16.72
CA VAL A 104 19.14 0.93 -15.45
C VAL A 104 20.24 0.45 -14.49
N ASP A 105 21.17 -0.36 -14.97
CA ASP A 105 22.30 -0.86 -14.17
C ASP A 105 23.23 0.26 -13.71
N SER A 106 23.64 1.16 -14.64
CA SER A 106 24.58 2.23 -14.31
C SER A 106 23.99 3.25 -13.31
N THR A 107 22.70 3.42 -13.32
CA THR A 107 21.99 4.30 -12.38
C THR A 107 21.60 3.59 -11.10
N GLN A 108 21.79 2.24 -11.03
CA GLN A 108 21.48 1.40 -9.87
C GLN A 108 20.04 1.57 -9.38
N ILE A 109 19.10 1.72 -10.30
CA ILE A 109 17.70 2.02 -9.96
C ILE A 109 17.12 0.94 -9.05
N LEU A 110 17.36 -0.33 -9.35
CA LEU A 110 16.79 -1.46 -8.60
C LEU A 110 17.39 -1.60 -7.19
N GLU A 111 18.66 -1.23 -7.03
CA GLU A 111 19.36 -1.26 -5.74
C GLU A 111 18.99 -0.05 -4.86
N ARG A 112 18.90 1.11 -5.48
CA ARG A 112 18.62 2.38 -4.77
C ARG A 112 17.16 2.54 -4.39
N PHE A 113 16.26 1.89 -5.12
CA PHE A 113 14.81 1.95 -4.89
C PHE A 113 14.25 0.54 -4.66
N PRO A 114 14.46 -0.06 -3.48
CA PRO A 114 14.19 -1.48 -3.18
C PRO A 114 12.69 -1.77 -3.16
N GLY A 115 11.82 -1.16 -3.69
CA GLY A 115 10.41 -1.52 -3.94
C GLY A 115 10.15 -1.77 -5.41
N ILE A 116 11.04 -1.27 -6.28
CA ILE A 116 10.94 -1.49 -7.72
C ILE A 116 11.39 -2.90 -8.05
N GLN A 117 10.49 -3.68 -8.64
CA GLN A 117 10.80 -5.02 -9.12
C GLN A 117 11.34 -5.01 -10.54
N VAL A 118 10.78 -4.17 -11.37
CA VAL A 118 11.13 -4.04 -12.79
C VAL A 118 10.87 -2.63 -13.26
N VAL A 119 11.74 -2.14 -14.11
CA VAL A 119 11.53 -0.95 -14.92
C VAL A 119 11.39 -1.38 -16.37
N GLY A 120 10.50 -0.78 -17.12
CA GLY A 120 10.28 -1.14 -18.51
C GLY A 120 9.81 0.04 -19.34
N PHE A 121 9.76 -0.21 -20.65
CA PHE A 121 9.14 0.67 -21.62
C PHE A 121 8.07 -0.08 -22.39
N ALA A 122 6.91 0.53 -22.57
CA ALA A 122 5.84 0.02 -23.39
C ALA A 122 5.56 1.02 -24.52
N GLU A 123 5.74 0.57 -25.74
CA GLU A 123 5.61 1.37 -26.96
C GLU A 123 4.16 1.47 -27.40
N ARG A 124 3.75 2.65 -27.80
CA ARG A 124 2.46 2.87 -28.45
C ARG A 124 2.53 2.40 -29.89
N ILE A 125 1.65 1.49 -30.27
CA ILE A 125 1.51 1.00 -31.65
C ILE A 125 0.04 1.05 -32.09
N ARG A 126 -0.19 1.13 -33.41
CA ARG A 126 -1.51 0.94 -33.99
C ARG A 126 -1.74 -0.54 -34.25
N ASP A 127 -3.00 -0.96 -34.26
CA ASP A 127 -3.33 -2.38 -34.51
C ASP A 127 -2.79 -2.87 -35.85
N ASP A 128 -2.85 -2.03 -36.89
CA ASP A 128 -2.32 -2.34 -38.23
C ASP A 128 -0.79 -2.53 -38.26
N ASP A 129 -0.08 -1.97 -37.25
CA ASP A 129 1.38 -2.01 -37.19
C ASP A 129 1.91 -3.17 -36.33
N VAL A 130 1.03 -3.98 -35.69
CA VAL A 130 1.40 -5.07 -34.78
C VAL A 130 2.41 -6.04 -35.41
N ALA A 131 2.12 -6.57 -36.61
CA ALA A 131 3.01 -7.51 -37.28
C ALA A 131 4.40 -6.92 -37.61
N THR A 132 4.46 -5.61 -37.90
CA THR A 132 5.72 -4.91 -38.17
C THR A 132 6.50 -4.70 -36.87
N PHE A 133 5.80 -4.32 -35.79
CA PHE A 133 6.34 -4.20 -34.47
C PHE A 133 6.92 -5.52 -33.96
N GLU A 134 6.19 -6.62 -34.07
CA GLU A 134 6.63 -7.97 -33.66
C GLU A 134 7.91 -8.41 -34.39
N ARG A 135 7.98 -8.20 -35.71
CA ARG A 135 9.20 -8.50 -36.48
C ARG A 135 10.37 -7.67 -36.05
N ARG A 136 10.17 -6.35 -35.81
CA ARG A 136 11.23 -5.43 -35.38
C ARG A 136 11.77 -5.81 -34.02
N VAL A 137 10.91 -5.93 -33.03
CA VAL A 137 11.32 -6.21 -31.65
C VAL A 137 11.86 -7.64 -31.52
N GLY A 138 11.26 -8.61 -32.20
CA GLY A 138 11.79 -9.99 -32.25
C GLY A 138 13.20 -10.06 -32.84
N ALA A 139 13.48 -9.28 -33.91
CA ALA A 139 14.84 -9.20 -34.45
C ALA A 139 15.82 -8.47 -33.53
N GLU A 140 15.39 -7.49 -32.76
CA GLU A 140 16.23 -6.81 -31.77
C GLU A 140 16.56 -7.74 -30.61
N ILE A 141 15.61 -8.51 -30.10
CA ILE A 141 15.78 -9.51 -29.06
C ILE A 141 16.76 -10.59 -29.55
N ALA A 142 16.57 -11.14 -30.73
CA ALA A 142 17.45 -12.15 -31.31
C ALA A 142 18.91 -11.66 -31.43
N ARG A 143 19.10 -10.38 -31.81
CA ARG A 143 20.44 -9.77 -31.89
C ARG A 143 21.06 -9.49 -30.53
N SER A 144 20.24 -9.28 -29.50
CA SER A 144 20.74 -9.03 -28.14
C SER A 144 21.24 -10.28 -27.44
N GLY A 145 20.93 -11.47 -27.95
CA GLY A 145 21.25 -12.75 -27.32
C GLY A 145 20.37 -13.09 -26.11
N LEU A 146 19.27 -12.35 -25.94
CA LEU A 146 18.29 -12.56 -24.89
C LEU A 146 17.44 -13.79 -25.22
N ASN A 147 17.19 -14.64 -24.24
CA ASN A 147 16.40 -15.86 -24.44
C ASN A 147 14.90 -15.58 -24.10
N TYR A 148 14.26 -14.80 -24.93
CA TYR A 148 12.82 -14.58 -24.83
C TYR A 148 12.02 -15.62 -25.63
N PRO A 149 10.79 -15.93 -25.21
CA PRO A 149 9.84 -16.65 -26.06
C PRO A 149 9.62 -15.90 -27.39
N PRO A 150 9.12 -16.58 -28.44
CA PRO A 150 8.76 -15.89 -29.69
C PRO A 150 7.90 -14.65 -29.42
N PHE A 151 8.26 -13.52 -30.05
CA PHE A 151 7.62 -12.25 -29.75
C PHE A 151 6.26 -12.16 -30.46
N ALA A 152 5.18 -12.30 -29.72
CA ALA A 152 3.81 -12.10 -30.16
C ALA A 152 3.05 -11.27 -29.12
N VAL A 153 2.40 -10.20 -29.54
CA VAL A 153 1.63 -9.32 -28.65
C VAL A 153 0.46 -10.06 -28.02
N HIS A 154 0.29 -9.93 -26.73
CA HIS A 154 -0.78 -10.57 -25.99
C HIS A 154 -1.45 -9.65 -24.95
N PRO A 155 -2.73 -9.85 -24.62
CA PRO A 155 -3.64 -10.79 -25.29
C PRO A 155 -3.95 -10.38 -26.72
N ASP A 156 -4.24 -11.38 -27.56
CA ASP A 156 -4.68 -11.11 -28.93
C ASP A 156 -6.11 -10.54 -28.93
N ARG A 157 -6.22 -9.24 -29.21
CA ARG A 157 -7.51 -8.52 -29.31
C ARG A 157 -7.35 -7.37 -30.29
N ARG A 158 -8.37 -7.11 -31.08
CA ARG A 158 -8.38 -5.94 -31.95
C ARG A 158 -8.76 -4.69 -31.20
N THR A 159 -7.97 -3.63 -31.41
CA THR A 159 -8.17 -2.28 -30.80
C THR A 159 -7.46 -1.25 -31.67
N ASP A 160 -7.92 -0.02 -31.69
CA ASP A 160 -7.31 1.04 -32.48
C ASP A 160 -5.86 1.37 -32.05
N GLU A 161 -5.55 1.20 -30.78
CA GLU A 161 -4.28 1.57 -30.19
C GLU A 161 -3.90 0.57 -29.08
N ARG A 162 -2.63 0.19 -29.09
CA ARG A 162 -2.01 -0.67 -28.08
C ARG A 162 -0.82 0.06 -27.43
N VAL A 163 -0.49 -0.33 -26.20
CA VAL A 163 0.71 0.10 -25.49
C VAL A 163 1.41 -1.16 -24.98
N VAL A 164 2.39 -1.62 -25.75
CA VAL A 164 2.95 -2.97 -25.63
C VAL A 164 4.34 -2.91 -25.03
N ILE A 165 4.58 -3.70 -23.99
CA ILE A 165 5.90 -3.83 -23.36
C ILE A 165 6.88 -4.43 -24.37
N ASP A 166 7.90 -3.68 -24.74
CA ASP A 166 8.93 -4.13 -25.66
C ASP A 166 10.26 -4.41 -24.95
N ARG A 167 10.45 -3.88 -23.73
CA ARG A 167 11.66 -4.12 -22.91
C ARG A 167 11.40 -3.97 -21.43
N VAL A 168 12.18 -4.70 -20.65
CA VAL A 168 12.19 -4.70 -19.18
C VAL A 168 13.61 -4.79 -18.67
N ALA A 169 13.87 -4.28 -17.48
CA ALA A 169 15.10 -4.46 -16.71
C ALA A 169 14.76 -4.68 -15.22
N PRO A 170 15.32 -5.68 -14.54
CA PRO A 170 16.30 -6.64 -15.06
C PRO A 170 15.68 -7.59 -16.06
N ASP A 171 16.48 -8.00 -17.02
CA ASP A 171 16.12 -8.94 -18.07
C ASP A 171 16.37 -10.38 -17.61
N ASP A 172 15.53 -10.85 -16.71
CA ASP A 172 15.53 -12.21 -16.18
C ASP A 172 14.30 -13.01 -16.63
N GLN A 173 14.32 -14.32 -16.38
CA GLN A 173 13.21 -15.21 -16.77
C GLN A 173 11.89 -14.84 -16.12
N GLY A 174 11.90 -14.26 -14.91
CA GLY A 174 10.68 -13.85 -14.21
C GLY A 174 10.05 -12.62 -14.82
N ASN A 175 10.87 -11.65 -15.28
CA ASN A 175 10.40 -10.40 -15.85
C ASN A 175 10.12 -10.48 -17.35
N SER A 176 10.83 -11.34 -18.08
CA SER A 176 10.68 -11.52 -19.52
C SER A 176 9.27 -11.94 -19.96
N VAL A 177 8.51 -12.59 -19.09
CA VAL A 177 7.11 -12.97 -19.35
C VAL A 177 6.19 -11.78 -19.57
N ALA A 178 6.56 -10.59 -19.04
CA ALA A 178 5.79 -9.37 -19.22
C ALA A 178 6.02 -8.71 -20.60
N VAL A 179 7.14 -9.00 -21.24
CA VAL A 179 7.42 -8.49 -22.58
C VAL A 179 6.34 -8.98 -23.54
N ARG A 180 5.83 -8.11 -24.40
CA ARG A 180 4.71 -8.34 -25.34
C ARG A 180 3.32 -8.10 -24.73
N TYR A 181 3.21 -7.86 -23.46
CA TYR A 181 1.91 -7.59 -22.82
C TYR A 181 1.39 -6.20 -23.22
N ASP A 182 0.14 -6.14 -23.65
CA ASP A 182 -0.54 -4.88 -23.99
C ASP A 182 -1.22 -4.28 -22.77
N PHE A 183 -0.74 -3.12 -22.31
CA PHE A 183 -1.30 -2.39 -21.18
C PHE A 183 -2.75 -1.97 -21.38
N MET A 184 -3.14 -1.72 -22.63
CA MET A 184 -4.51 -1.31 -22.94
C MET A 184 -5.51 -2.47 -22.80
N SER A 185 -5.03 -3.70 -22.61
CA SER A 185 -5.88 -4.88 -22.43
C SER A 185 -6.53 -4.98 -21.05
N GLU A 186 -5.99 -4.27 -20.05
CA GLU A 186 -6.49 -4.31 -18.67
C GLU A 186 -6.93 -2.91 -18.23
N PRO A 187 -8.16 -2.75 -17.69
CA PRO A 187 -8.77 -1.43 -17.45
C PRO A 187 -7.98 -0.50 -16.53
N SER A 188 -7.36 -1.02 -15.47
CA SER A 188 -6.60 -0.20 -14.53
C SER A 188 -5.33 0.36 -15.16
N ARG A 189 -4.61 -0.49 -15.93
CA ARG A 189 -3.42 -0.07 -16.70
C ARG A 189 -3.80 0.93 -17.79
N ALA A 190 -4.85 0.65 -18.56
CA ALA A 190 -5.33 1.54 -19.61
C ALA A 190 -5.73 2.92 -19.07
N SER A 191 -6.42 2.95 -17.92
CA SER A 191 -6.80 4.19 -17.23
C SER A 191 -5.57 5.00 -16.83
N ALA A 192 -4.58 4.35 -16.20
CA ALA A 192 -3.34 4.99 -15.78
C ALA A 192 -2.53 5.53 -16.97
N VAL A 193 -2.39 4.75 -18.05
CA VAL A 193 -1.71 5.17 -19.29
C VAL A 193 -2.39 6.39 -19.91
N ASN A 194 -3.71 6.37 -20.07
CA ASN A 194 -4.46 7.48 -20.63
C ASN A 194 -4.33 8.75 -19.78
N ARG A 195 -4.43 8.61 -18.47
CA ARG A 195 -4.28 9.73 -17.53
C ARG A 195 -2.85 10.30 -17.56
N ALA A 196 -1.83 9.44 -17.54
CA ALA A 196 -0.44 9.86 -17.64
C ALA A 196 -0.18 10.61 -18.95
N ARG A 197 -0.63 10.06 -20.10
CA ARG A 197 -0.54 10.71 -21.40
C ARG A 197 -1.19 12.09 -21.40
N ASP A 198 -2.41 12.19 -20.88
CA ASP A 198 -3.19 13.44 -20.95
C ASP A 198 -2.69 14.52 -19.97
N THR A 199 -2.07 14.13 -18.85
CA THR A 199 -1.55 15.07 -17.84
C THR A 199 -0.06 15.37 -17.97
N ASN A 200 0.71 14.56 -18.72
CA ASN A 200 2.18 14.57 -18.75
C ASN A 200 2.82 14.36 -17.35
N GLN A 201 2.17 13.59 -16.50
CA GLN A 201 2.64 13.29 -15.15
C GLN A 201 2.71 11.78 -14.94
N ALA A 202 3.50 11.37 -13.93
CA ALA A 202 3.47 10.00 -13.46
C ALA A 202 2.12 9.69 -12.81
N VAL A 203 1.58 8.51 -13.09
CA VAL A 203 0.30 8.03 -12.56
C VAL A 203 0.47 6.61 -12.04
N THR A 204 -0.07 6.36 -10.87
CA THR A 204 -0.13 5.01 -10.29
C THR A 204 -1.41 4.30 -10.72
N THR A 205 -1.31 3.02 -11.08
CA THR A 205 -2.49 2.17 -11.30
C THR A 205 -3.20 1.90 -9.97
N ALA A 206 -4.47 1.51 -10.02
CA ALA A 206 -5.07 0.77 -8.91
C ALA A 206 -4.30 -0.55 -8.68
N PRO A 207 -4.53 -1.26 -7.56
CA PRO A 207 -3.95 -2.58 -7.35
C PRO A 207 -4.28 -3.53 -8.51
N ILE A 208 -3.25 -4.21 -9.02
CA ILE A 208 -3.35 -5.15 -10.14
C ILE A 208 -2.64 -6.46 -9.83
N ARG A 209 -2.96 -7.49 -10.60
CA ARG A 209 -2.11 -8.69 -10.65
C ARG A 209 -0.96 -8.44 -11.62
N LEU A 210 0.26 -8.66 -11.16
CA LEU A 210 1.44 -8.49 -12.00
C LEU A 210 1.55 -9.68 -12.98
N VAL A 211 1.95 -9.39 -14.22
CA VAL A 211 2.16 -10.43 -15.23
C VAL A 211 3.27 -11.40 -14.84
N GLN A 212 4.29 -10.87 -14.16
CA GLN A 212 5.45 -11.61 -13.66
C GLN A 212 5.17 -12.52 -12.45
N GLY A 213 4.02 -12.38 -11.82
CA GLY A 213 3.64 -13.18 -10.66
C GLY A 213 2.17 -12.93 -10.34
N PRO A 214 1.26 -13.67 -11.00
CA PRO A 214 -0.18 -13.43 -10.88
C PRO A 214 -0.74 -13.64 -9.46
N GLU A 215 0.00 -14.35 -8.60
CA GLU A 215 -0.33 -14.50 -7.18
C GLU A 215 -0.01 -13.24 -6.35
N ALA A 216 0.84 -12.35 -6.86
CA ALA A 216 1.25 -11.17 -6.14
C ALA A 216 0.42 -9.94 -6.54
N THR A 217 -0.22 -9.33 -5.56
CA THR A 217 -0.81 -7.99 -5.71
C THR A 217 0.32 -6.97 -5.85
N GLY A 218 0.19 -6.13 -6.85
CA GLY A 218 1.14 -5.05 -7.12
C GLY A 218 0.46 -3.85 -7.74
N PHE A 219 1.25 -2.87 -8.12
CA PHE A 219 0.81 -1.70 -8.87
C PHE A 219 1.93 -1.24 -9.79
N LEU A 220 1.60 -0.38 -10.75
CA LEU A 220 2.58 0.28 -11.60
C LEU A 220 2.56 1.77 -11.34
N ILE A 221 3.74 2.39 -11.46
CA ILE A 221 3.86 3.82 -11.74
C ILE A 221 4.17 3.93 -13.23
N VAL A 222 3.34 4.64 -13.98
CA VAL A 222 3.52 4.87 -15.42
C VAL A 222 3.80 6.34 -15.68
N LEU A 223 4.80 6.62 -16.50
CA LEU A 223 5.24 7.94 -16.90
C LEU A 223 5.19 8.05 -18.42
N PRO A 224 4.49 9.04 -19.02
CA PRO A 224 4.37 9.12 -20.47
C PRO A 224 5.67 9.53 -21.13
N ALA A 225 5.94 8.95 -22.27
CA ALA A 225 6.97 9.36 -23.20
C ALA A 225 6.33 9.88 -24.50
N TYR A 226 6.93 10.91 -25.06
CA TYR A 226 6.48 11.52 -26.29
C TYR A 226 7.59 11.51 -27.34
N ARG A 227 7.21 11.69 -28.58
CA ARG A 227 8.19 11.84 -29.68
C ARG A 227 9.11 13.02 -29.43
N ILE A 228 10.39 12.83 -29.74
CA ILE A 228 11.41 13.86 -29.57
C ILE A 228 11.01 15.13 -30.35
N ASP A 229 11.29 16.27 -29.75
CA ASP A 229 11.04 17.60 -30.31
C ASP A 229 9.58 17.90 -30.70
N ALA A 230 8.65 16.99 -30.31
CA ALA A 230 7.24 17.18 -30.59
C ALA A 230 6.54 18.03 -29.52
N PRO A 231 5.58 18.90 -29.91
CA PRO A 231 4.86 19.74 -28.96
C PRO A 231 3.98 18.88 -28.04
N THR A 232 3.94 19.26 -26.73
CA THR A 232 3.19 18.55 -25.68
C THR A 232 2.43 19.49 -24.73
N ARG A 233 2.20 20.74 -25.16
CA ARG A 233 1.57 21.78 -24.31
C ARG A 233 0.08 21.51 -24.07
N THR A 234 -0.62 21.04 -25.09
CA THR A 234 -2.05 20.74 -25.03
C THR A 234 -2.29 19.23 -24.96
N VAL A 235 -3.47 18.83 -24.43
CA VAL A 235 -3.88 17.42 -24.43
C VAL A 235 -3.90 16.84 -25.84
N ARG A 236 -4.37 17.61 -26.84
CA ARG A 236 -4.38 17.20 -28.24
C ARG A 236 -2.97 16.91 -28.77
N GLU A 237 -2.01 17.76 -28.49
CA GLU A 237 -0.61 17.54 -28.86
C GLU A 237 -0.03 16.32 -28.17
N ARG A 238 -0.28 16.15 -26.87
CA ARG A 238 0.16 14.98 -26.12
C ARG A 238 -0.38 13.67 -26.69
N ARG A 239 -1.66 13.63 -27.02
CA ARG A 239 -2.26 12.44 -27.67
C ARG A 239 -1.68 12.16 -29.05
N ALA A 240 -1.46 13.20 -29.85
CA ALA A 240 -0.89 13.05 -31.19
C ALA A 240 0.56 12.57 -31.16
N ASN A 241 1.33 13.02 -30.16
CA ASN A 241 2.78 12.78 -30.07
C ASN A 241 3.17 11.73 -29.03
N PHE A 242 2.20 11.03 -28.47
CA PHE A 242 2.43 9.96 -27.51
C PHE A 242 3.20 8.80 -28.14
N ALA A 243 4.35 8.45 -27.55
CA ALA A 243 5.23 7.38 -28.01
C ALA A 243 5.08 6.10 -27.19
N GLY A 244 4.62 6.22 -25.95
CA GLY A 244 4.48 5.09 -25.04
C GLY A 244 4.65 5.52 -23.59
N VAL A 245 4.91 4.55 -22.72
CA VAL A 245 5.15 4.81 -21.29
C VAL A 245 6.42 4.12 -20.81
N ILE A 246 7.16 4.83 -19.94
CA ILE A 246 8.12 4.20 -19.03
C ILE A 246 7.33 3.80 -17.80
N TYR A 247 7.64 2.65 -17.22
CA TYR A 247 6.93 2.20 -16.04
C TYR A 247 7.85 1.50 -15.05
N ALA A 248 7.48 1.54 -13.78
CA ALA A 248 8.03 0.67 -12.76
C ALA A 248 6.91 -0.19 -12.16
N ALA A 249 7.21 -1.47 -11.93
CA ALA A 249 6.30 -2.38 -11.24
C ALA A 249 6.76 -2.61 -9.82
N PHE A 250 5.79 -2.59 -8.90
CA PHE A 250 5.99 -2.78 -7.48
C PHE A 250 5.18 -3.99 -7.01
N LYS A 251 5.82 -4.90 -6.27
CA LYS A 251 5.12 -5.90 -5.46
C LYS A 251 4.87 -5.30 -4.08
N VAL A 252 3.63 -5.27 -3.65
CA VAL A 252 3.27 -4.69 -2.35
C VAL A 252 4.02 -5.34 -1.19
N PRO A 253 4.13 -6.68 -1.07
CA PRO A 253 4.91 -7.29 0.01
C PRO A 253 6.38 -6.84 0.02
N THR A 254 7.05 -6.87 -1.13
CA THR A 254 8.47 -6.48 -1.24
C THR A 254 8.69 -5.01 -0.92
N LEU A 255 7.79 -4.14 -1.38
CA LEU A 255 7.83 -2.72 -1.05
C LEU A 255 7.68 -2.49 0.45
N MET A 256 6.74 -3.20 1.07
CA MET A 256 6.51 -3.09 2.52
C MET A 256 7.70 -3.60 3.33
N GLU A 257 8.29 -4.72 2.95
CA GLU A 257 9.52 -5.22 3.58
C GLU A 257 10.68 -4.23 3.45
N ALA A 258 10.84 -3.63 2.28
CA ALA A 258 11.89 -2.65 2.04
C ALA A 258 11.71 -1.36 2.85
N ILE A 259 10.48 -0.89 3.03
CA ILE A 259 10.17 0.35 3.76
C ILE A 259 10.16 0.13 5.27
N LEU A 260 9.56 -0.96 5.71
CA LEU A 260 9.32 -1.22 7.13
C LEU A 260 10.45 -1.98 7.81
N GLY A 261 11.36 -2.58 7.03
CA GLY A 261 12.39 -3.48 7.54
C GLY A 261 11.82 -4.76 8.18
N PRO A 262 12.66 -5.64 8.73
CA PRO A 262 12.23 -6.82 9.46
C PRO A 262 11.58 -6.40 10.79
N ARG A 263 10.27 -6.23 10.79
CA ARG A 263 9.50 -5.88 12.01
C ARG A 263 9.03 -7.12 12.76
N PRO A 264 8.93 -7.05 14.11
CA PRO A 264 8.26 -8.10 14.87
C PRO A 264 6.81 -8.26 14.37
N ARG A 265 6.33 -9.51 14.32
CA ARG A 265 4.97 -9.90 13.86
C ARG A 265 3.80 -9.32 14.67
N SER A 266 4.04 -8.31 15.49
CA SER A 266 3.05 -7.72 16.39
C SER A 266 2.16 -6.63 15.77
N PHE A 267 2.34 -6.30 14.49
CA PHE A 267 1.52 -5.30 13.80
C PHE A 267 0.99 -5.87 12.49
N ASP A 268 -0.32 -5.94 12.39
CA ASP A 268 -1.02 -6.20 11.14
C ASP A 268 -1.27 -4.86 10.46
N ILE A 269 -0.76 -4.70 9.23
CA ILE A 269 -0.90 -3.45 8.47
C ILE A 269 -1.81 -3.75 7.28
N GLU A 270 -3.01 -3.21 7.31
CA GLU A 270 -3.92 -3.23 6.18
C GLU A 270 -3.76 -1.94 5.37
N ILE A 271 -3.53 -2.08 4.06
CA ILE A 271 -3.43 -0.96 3.13
C ILE A 271 -4.71 -0.92 2.31
N PHE A 272 -5.47 0.15 2.49
CA PHE A 272 -6.68 0.40 1.73
C PHE A 272 -6.40 1.41 0.61
N ASP A 273 -6.82 1.10 -0.60
CA ASP A 273 -6.93 2.07 -1.70
C ASP A 273 -8.18 2.93 -1.46
N GLY A 274 -8.08 3.82 -0.48
CA GLY A 274 -9.16 4.71 -0.08
C GLY A 274 -9.11 6.01 -0.87
N GLY A 275 -9.93 6.15 -1.90
CA GLY A 275 -10.38 7.47 -2.32
C GLY A 275 -11.00 8.17 -1.10
N VAL A 276 -10.65 9.43 -0.88
CA VAL A 276 -11.19 10.27 0.20
C VAL A 276 -12.72 10.15 0.21
N GLY A 277 -13.28 9.36 1.12
CA GLY A 277 -14.74 9.19 1.25
C GLY A 277 -15.28 7.84 1.74
N SER A 278 -14.47 6.81 1.96
CA SER A 278 -14.98 5.53 2.46
C SER A 278 -14.43 5.14 3.82
N SER A 279 -14.85 5.87 4.86
CA SER A 279 -14.85 5.35 6.23
C SER A 279 -16.08 4.46 6.42
N ARG A 280 -16.04 3.21 5.97
CA ARG A 280 -16.92 2.16 6.49
C ARG A 280 -16.11 1.33 7.46
N GLY A 281 -16.50 1.43 8.74
CA GLY A 281 -15.96 0.60 9.79
C GLY A 281 -16.13 -0.88 9.42
N ALA A 282 -15.03 -1.60 9.37
CA ALA A 282 -15.04 -3.03 9.48
C ALA A 282 -15.08 -3.35 10.98
N GLU A 283 -16.17 -3.93 11.46
CA GLU A 283 -16.22 -4.60 12.76
C GLU A 283 -15.30 -5.83 12.69
N PRO A 284 -14.48 -6.05 13.72
CA PRO A 284 -13.69 -7.27 13.80
C PRO A 284 -14.61 -8.46 14.12
N THR A 285 -14.55 -9.51 13.33
CA THR A 285 -15.04 -10.85 13.63
C THR A 285 -14.01 -11.63 14.42
#